data_0b6055e30676c39db9cbd010607f4a46
#
_entry.id   0b6055e30676c39db9cbd010607f4a46
#
_cell.length_a   1.000
_cell.length_b   1.000
_cell.length_c   1.000
_cell.angle_alpha   90.00
_cell.angle_beta   90.00
_cell.angle_gamma   90.00
#
_symmetry.space_group_name_H-M   'P 1'
#
loop_
_entity.id
_entity.type
_entity.pdbx_description
1 polymer ?
#
loop_
_entity_poly.entity_id
_entity_poly.type
_entity_poly.pdbx_seq_one_letter_code
_entity_poly.pdbx_strand_id
1 'polypeptide(L)'
;MNFKFCILAAGRGTRNSTIGGLHKALFPVSNRPVISIIIDKVPKTIPIVVALGHKAEQIESYLSKVHSDRTFEFVYVENYSGPGSGPGLSLLKCEENMQCPFIFTSADTIVDEGVEFSSIEENWVGISQVTNTESHEYCLVKSKKGLVDEFFYGRNKNAYAFTGIAGVLDYKQFWSGLRQGNIIRREHQVLDGLRALDDVGMFNMTWLDTGNVKAYNKTKSYYPNDLVVEKDDEVIYIDNGWVVKYFQNAEKAQLRIKRADELVGCAPEVFEINDNMFCYRYQEGKRLSDIYDDNKLKNFLLDYEDKFRQNNFEKDESFLQDCNKMYRGKTYKRIIPFMDTPLDNVEVINGIKVKPINELVEDIDWDSLRKKAIASRFHGDMQPENILALPDNGYLYIDWRE
;
A
#
# COMPACT_ATOMS: atom_id res chain seq x y z
N MET A 1 3.95 -10.42 -31.20
CA MET A 1 2.70 -9.70 -31.50
C MET A 1 2.62 -8.49 -30.57
N ASN A 2 2.06 -7.38 -31.04
CA ASN A 2 1.85 -6.20 -30.20
C ASN A 2 0.55 -6.42 -29.41
N PHE A 3 0.61 -6.44 -28.07
CA PHE A 3 -0.57 -6.56 -27.22
C PHE A 3 -0.50 -5.54 -26.06
N LYS A 4 -1.61 -5.32 -25.39
CA LYS A 4 -1.69 -4.45 -24.20
C LYS A 4 -2.14 -5.24 -22.97
N PHE A 5 -1.79 -4.74 -21.79
CA PHE A 5 -2.26 -5.28 -20.53
C PHE A 5 -3.26 -4.30 -19.89
N CYS A 6 -4.38 -4.79 -19.35
CA CYS A 6 -5.41 -3.96 -18.74
C CYS A 6 -5.63 -4.33 -17.27
N ILE A 7 -5.62 -3.34 -16.38
CA ILE A 7 -5.90 -3.50 -14.96
C ILE A 7 -7.23 -2.81 -14.62
N LEU A 8 -8.20 -3.58 -14.14
CA LEU A 8 -9.52 -3.08 -13.77
C LEU A 8 -9.50 -2.60 -12.30
N ALA A 9 -9.26 -1.32 -12.10
CA ALA A 9 -9.12 -0.67 -10.80
C ALA A 9 -10.21 0.37 -10.48
N ALA A 10 -11.35 0.37 -11.21
CA ALA A 10 -12.39 1.38 -11.02
C ALA A 10 -13.29 1.15 -9.80
N GLY A 11 -13.40 -0.09 -9.30
CA GLY A 11 -14.37 -0.51 -8.30
C GLY A 11 -14.10 0.01 -6.88
N ARG A 12 -15.17 0.19 -6.09
CA ARG A 12 -15.09 0.67 -4.68
C ARG A 12 -14.43 -0.32 -3.71
N GLY A 13 -14.38 -1.61 -4.03
CA GLY A 13 -13.80 -2.63 -3.15
C GLY A 13 -14.51 -2.80 -1.81
N THR A 14 -15.83 -2.69 -1.76
CA THR A 14 -16.63 -2.66 -0.50
C THR A 14 -16.51 -3.91 0.37
N ARG A 15 -16.03 -5.03 -0.18
CA ARG A 15 -15.79 -6.28 0.54
C ARG A 15 -14.49 -6.30 1.36
N ASN A 16 -13.61 -5.33 1.13
CA ASN A 16 -12.36 -5.17 1.86
C ASN A 16 -12.13 -3.69 2.19
N SER A 17 -12.29 -3.34 3.47
CA SER A 17 -12.10 -2.00 4.01
C SER A 17 -11.05 -1.98 5.12
N THR A 18 -10.10 -2.91 5.08
CA THR A 18 -9.09 -3.12 6.13
C THR A 18 -8.28 -1.85 6.40
N ILE A 19 -7.96 -1.07 5.35
CA ILE A 19 -7.22 0.20 5.51
C ILE A 19 -8.12 1.36 5.08
N GLY A 20 -8.55 2.14 6.06
CA GLY A 20 -9.42 3.29 5.83
C GLY A 20 -8.79 4.32 4.89
N GLY A 21 -9.60 4.88 4.00
CA GLY A 21 -9.13 5.92 3.08
C GLY A 21 -8.28 5.45 1.89
N LEU A 22 -7.75 4.22 1.87
CA LEU A 22 -6.91 3.71 0.79
C LEU A 22 -7.72 2.89 -0.23
N HIS A 23 -7.37 2.99 -1.53
CA HIS A 23 -7.94 2.12 -2.55
C HIS A 23 -7.37 0.69 -2.44
N LYS A 24 -8.21 -0.35 -2.65
CA LYS A 24 -7.80 -1.76 -2.49
C LYS A 24 -6.60 -2.18 -3.35
N ALA A 25 -6.44 -1.61 -4.55
CA ALA A 25 -5.28 -1.86 -5.42
C ALA A 25 -3.95 -1.40 -4.80
N LEU A 26 -4.02 -0.49 -3.82
CA LEU A 26 -2.88 0.03 -3.07
C LEU A 26 -2.72 -0.66 -1.70
N PHE A 27 -3.49 -1.69 -1.37
CA PHE A 27 -3.30 -2.41 -0.11
C PHE A 27 -1.92 -3.08 -0.08
N PRO A 28 -1.18 -2.98 1.04
CA PRO A 28 0.18 -3.50 1.14
C PRO A 28 0.21 -5.02 1.26
N VAL A 29 1.08 -5.63 0.47
CA VAL A 29 1.50 -7.02 0.59
C VAL A 29 3.02 -7.02 0.57
N SER A 30 3.67 -7.43 1.65
CA SER A 30 5.13 -7.36 1.82
C SER A 30 5.73 -5.97 1.51
N ASN A 31 5.14 -4.93 2.11
CA ASN A 31 5.49 -3.50 1.89
C ASN A 31 5.37 -3.01 0.44
N ARG A 32 4.64 -3.70 -0.42
CA ARG A 32 4.36 -3.29 -1.80
C ARG A 32 2.87 -3.25 -2.07
N PRO A 33 2.34 -2.30 -2.86
CA PRO A 33 0.94 -2.33 -3.25
C PRO A 33 0.61 -3.54 -4.12
N VAL A 34 -0.59 -4.06 -3.98
CA VAL A 34 -1.11 -5.15 -4.85
C VAL A 34 -0.92 -4.84 -6.33
N ILE A 35 -1.23 -3.61 -6.75
CA ILE A 35 -1.12 -3.21 -8.16
C ILE A 35 0.33 -3.26 -8.67
N SER A 36 1.32 -2.96 -7.84
CA SER A 36 2.74 -3.06 -8.22
C SER A 36 3.17 -4.51 -8.42
N ILE A 37 2.69 -5.42 -7.57
CA ILE A 37 2.95 -6.85 -7.72
C ILE A 37 2.35 -7.40 -9.02
N ILE A 38 1.17 -6.91 -9.41
CA ILE A 38 0.53 -7.24 -10.70
C ILE A 38 1.36 -6.70 -11.87
N ILE A 39 1.80 -5.44 -11.79
CA ILE A 39 2.59 -4.78 -12.84
C ILE A 39 3.92 -5.49 -13.11
N ASP A 40 4.55 -6.05 -12.09
CA ASP A 40 5.82 -6.79 -12.24
C ASP A 40 5.70 -8.05 -13.09
N LYS A 41 4.48 -8.60 -13.24
CA LYS A 41 4.22 -9.75 -14.13
C LYS A 41 4.18 -9.38 -15.62
N VAL A 42 4.25 -8.08 -15.92
CA VAL A 42 4.14 -7.54 -17.27
C VAL A 42 5.50 -7.00 -17.70
N PRO A 43 6.07 -7.42 -18.85
CA PRO A 43 7.30 -6.86 -19.38
C PRO A 43 7.22 -5.33 -19.53
N LYS A 44 8.34 -4.63 -19.27
CA LYS A 44 8.36 -3.15 -19.30
C LYS A 44 7.99 -2.54 -20.65
N THR A 45 8.13 -3.30 -21.73
CA THR A 45 7.83 -2.88 -23.09
C THR A 45 6.33 -2.92 -23.44
N ILE A 46 5.52 -3.56 -22.59
CA ILE A 46 4.08 -3.71 -22.84
C ILE A 46 3.34 -2.53 -22.18
N PRO A 47 2.55 -1.76 -22.97
CA PRO A 47 1.72 -0.69 -22.44
C PRO A 47 0.62 -1.23 -21.52
N ILE A 48 0.35 -0.51 -20.44
CA ILE A 48 -0.65 -0.90 -19.43
C ILE A 48 -1.80 0.11 -19.46
N VAL A 49 -3.01 -0.37 -19.76
CA VAL A 49 -4.25 0.40 -19.63
C VAL A 49 -4.79 0.19 -18.23
N VAL A 50 -5.11 1.27 -17.52
CA VAL A 50 -5.67 1.19 -16.17
C VAL A 50 -7.05 1.84 -16.14
N ALA A 51 -8.08 1.03 -15.89
CA ALA A 51 -9.45 1.52 -15.69
C ALA A 51 -9.58 2.09 -14.28
N LEU A 52 -9.77 3.38 -14.15
CA LEU A 52 -9.84 4.14 -12.92
C LEU A 52 -11.27 4.61 -12.62
N GLY A 53 -11.63 4.68 -11.35
CA GLY A 53 -12.95 5.17 -10.91
C GLY A 53 -12.90 5.67 -9.47
N HIS A 54 -13.30 4.85 -8.51
CA HIS A 54 -13.20 5.21 -7.11
C HIS A 54 -11.75 5.51 -6.71
N LYS A 55 -11.50 6.69 -6.14
CA LYS A 55 -10.15 7.15 -5.73
C LYS A 55 -9.11 7.04 -6.86
N ALA A 56 -9.51 7.38 -8.08
CA ALA A 56 -8.68 7.33 -9.27
C ALA A 56 -7.33 8.03 -9.07
N GLU A 57 -7.34 9.22 -8.48
CA GLU A 57 -6.16 10.04 -8.22
C GLU A 57 -5.09 9.31 -7.36
N GLN A 58 -5.50 8.52 -6.36
CA GLN A 58 -4.55 7.77 -5.53
C GLN A 58 -3.74 6.77 -6.36
N ILE A 59 -4.40 6.08 -7.31
CA ILE A 59 -3.74 5.06 -8.14
C ILE A 59 -2.89 5.74 -9.21
N GLU A 60 -3.45 6.72 -9.92
CA GLU A 60 -2.78 7.41 -11.00
C GLU A 60 -1.52 8.13 -10.52
N SER A 61 -1.62 8.92 -9.45
CA SER A 61 -0.47 9.65 -8.89
C SER A 61 0.62 8.70 -8.37
N TYR A 62 0.22 7.60 -7.72
CA TYR A 62 1.16 6.56 -7.30
C TYR A 62 1.90 5.95 -8.48
N LEU A 63 1.18 5.45 -9.49
CA LEU A 63 1.75 4.77 -10.66
C LEU A 63 2.64 5.71 -11.47
N SER A 64 2.20 6.93 -11.71
CA SER A 64 2.96 7.95 -12.45
C SER A 64 4.28 8.32 -11.77
N LYS A 65 4.33 8.30 -10.44
CA LYS A 65 5.53 8.61 -9.67
C LYS A 65 6.45 7.41 -9.50
N VAL A 66 5.91 6.28 -9.02
CA VAL A 66 6.70 5.12 -8.59
C VAL A 66 7.10 4.26 -9.78
N HIS A 67 6.22 4.11 -10.77
CA HIS A 67 6.46 3.33 -11.99
C HIS A 67 6.63 4.23 -13.23
N SER A 68 7.33 5.35 -13.10
CA SER A 68 7.58 6.31 -14.17
C SER A 68 8.39 5.73 -15.35
N ASP A 69 8.95 4.54 -15.20
CA ASP A 69 9.63 3.75 -16.24
C ASP A 69 8.67 2.86 -17.06
N ARG A 70 7.35 2.96 -16.84
CA ARG A 70 6.30 2.22 -17.54
C ARG A 70 5.44 3.15 -18.41
N THR A 71 4.82 2.61 -19.43
CA THR A 71 3.83 3.33 -20.25
C THR A 71 2.43 3.00 -19.75
N PHE A 72 1.73 3.98 -19.18
CA PHE A 72 0.35 3.87 -18.74
C PHE A 72 -0.60 4.66 -19.64
N GLU A 73 -1.79 4.09 -19.86
CA GLU A 73 -2.96 4.76 -20.44
C GLU A 73 -4.08 4.69 -19.39
N PHE A 74 -4.44 5.83 -18.79
CA PHE A 74 -5.48 5.90 -17.77
C PHE A 74 -6.84 6.16 -18.42
N VAL A 75 -7.84 5.32 -18.07
CA VAL A 75 -9.21 5.40 -18.57
C VAL A 75 -10.17 5.58 -17.39
N TYR A 76 -10.87 6.71 -17.36
CA TYR A 76 -11.79 7.03 -16.26
C TYR A 76 -13.18 6.45 -16.49
N VAL A 77 -13.68 5.74 -15.49
CA VAL A 77 -14.99 5.11 -15.45
C VAL A 77 -15.89 5.90 -14.51
N GLU A 78 -16.74 6.75 -15.03
CA GLU A 78 -17.63 7.61 -14.22
C GLU A 78 -18.66 6.78 -13.42
N ASN A 79 -19.29 5.79 -14.07
CA ASN A 79 -20.33 4.94 -13.48
C ASN A 79 -19.76 3.68 -12.81
N TYR A 80 -18.71 3.82 -11.98
CA TYR A 80 -18.04 2.71 -11.32
C TYR A 80 -18.84 2.09 -10.15
N SER A 81 -20.01 2.62 -9.81
CA SER A 81 -20.87 2.12 -8.74
C SER A 81 -22.35 2.24 -9.08
N GLY A 82 -23.18 1.34 -8.53
CA GLY A 82 -24.62 1.29 -8.77
C GLY A 82 -25.00 0.23 -9.82
N PRO A 83 -26.30 0.17 -10.19
CA PRO A 83 -26.78 -0.79 -11.20
C PRO A 83 -26.12 -0.57 -12.55
N GLY A 84 -25.63 -1.66 -13.15
CA GLY A 84 -24.93 -1.64 -14.43
C GLY A 84 -23.42 -1.34 -14.33
N SER A 85 -22.90 -1.01 -13.14
CA SER A 85 -21.46 -0.97 -12.90
C SER A 85 -20.85 -2.40 -12.98
N GLY A 86 -19.57 -2.52 -12.77
CA GLY A 86 -18.90 -3.83 -12.73
C GLY A 86 -17.67 -3.93 -13.64
N PRO A 87 -16.98 -5.06 -13.59
CA PRO A 87 -15.74 -5.24 -14.35
C PRO A 87 -15.96 -5.18 -15.87
N GLY A 88 -17.11 -5.64 -16.36
CA GLY A 88 -17.47 -5.56 -17.78
C GLY A 88 -17.62 -4.12 -18.29
N LEU A 89 -18.30 -3.24 -17.51
CA LEU A 89 -18.38 -1.83 -17.85
C LEU A 89 -17.01 -1.17 -17.84
N SER A 90 -16.19 -1.44 -16.82
CA SER A 90 -14.84 -0.89 -16.72
C SER A 90 -13.99 -1.28 -17.93
N LEU A 91 -14.11 -2.52 -18.37
CA LEU A 91 -13.39 -3.01 -19.55
C LEU A 91 -13.94 -2.40 -20.85
N LEU A 92 -15.26 -2.26 -21.01
CA LEU A 92 -15.87 -1.59 -22.16
C LEU A 92 -15.39 -0.14 -22.32
N LYS A 93 -15.16 0.57 -21.22
CA LYS A 93 -14.61 1.93 -21.28
C LYS A 93 -13.18 1.97 -21.81
N CYS A 94 -12.45 0.87 -21.71
CA CYS A 94 -11.10 0.71 -22.24
C CYS A 94 -11.08 0.23 -23.71
N GLU A 95 -12.22 -0.04 -24.33
CA GLU A 95 -12.30 -0.65 -25.66
C GLU A 95 -11.51 0.13 -26.72
N GLU A 96 -11.63 1.45 -26.76
CA GLU A 96 -10.93 2.31 -27.75
C GLU A 96 -9.40 2.23 -27.61
N ASN A 97 -8.92 2.08 -26.36
CA ASN A 97 -7.50 1.94 -26.07
C ASN A 97 -6.95 0.54 -26.36
N MET A 98 -7.82 -0.46 -26.58
CA MET A 98 -7.46 -1.87 -26.64
C MET A 98 -7.93 -2.55 -27.91
N GLN A 99 -7.71 -1.90 -29.07
CA GLN A 99 -8.00 -2.45 -30.41
C GLN A 99 -6.87 -3.35 -30.94
N CYS A 100 -6.37 -4.25 -30.10
CA CYS A 100 -5.35 -5.25 -30.36
C CYS A 100 -5.57 -6.44 -29.42
N PRO A 101 -4.86 -7.57 -29.57
CA PRO A 101 -4.83 -8.60 -28.52
C PRO A 101 -4.49 -8.00 -27.17
N PHE A 102 -5.07 -8.53 -26.10
CA PHE A 102 -4.84 -7.98 -24.76
C PHE A 102 -5.01 -9.03 -23.66
N ILE A 103 -4.36 -8.77 -22.51
CA ILE A 103 -4.62 -9.45 -21.27
C ILE A 103 -5.33 -8.47 -20.35
N PHE A 104 -6.36 -8.89 -19.64
CA PHE A 104 -6.97 -8.09 -18.59
C PHE A 104 -6.96 -8.81 -17.25
N THR A 105 -6.91 -8.04 -16.16
CA THR A 105 -7.00 -8.56 -14.79
C THR A 105 -7.75 -7.60 -13.87
N SER A 106 -8.30 -8.13 -12.79
CA SER A 106 -8.78 -7.32 -11.66
C SER A 106 -7.61 -6.83 -10.82
N ALA A 107 -7.71 -5.62 -10.27
CA ALA A 107 -6.68 -5.01 -9.43
C ALA A 107 -6.51 -5.67 -8.03
N ASP A 108 -7.20 -6.77 -7.76
CA ASP A 108 -7.13 -7.57 -6.54
C ASP A 108 -6.70 -9.03 -6.81
N THR A 109 -6.21 -9.31 -8.02
CA THR A 109 -5.77 -10.63 -8.47
C THR A 109 -4.25 -10.68 -8.58
N ILE A 110 -3.59 -11.34 -7.64
CA ILE A 110 -2.16 -11.64 -7.72
C ILE A 110 -2.00 -13.09 -8.18
N VAL A 111 -1.03 -13.36 -9.05
CA VAL A 111 -0.62 -14.70 -9.46
C VAL A 111 0.79 -15.00 -8.95
N ASP A 112 1.11 -16.27 -8.83
CA ASP A 112 2.40 -16.73 -8.32
C ASP A 112 3.62 -16.22 -9.10
N GLU A 113 4.81 -16.33 -8.52
CA GLU A 113 6.03 -15.68 -9.00
C GLU A 113 6.50 -16.17 -10.36
N GLY A 114 6.22 -17.43 -10.71
CA GLY A 114 6.63 -18.06 -11.97
C GLY A 114 5.85 -17.61 -13.22
N VAL A 115 4.82 -16.78 -13.06
CA VAL A 115 3.98 -16.34 -14.18
C VAL A 115 4.46 -14.99 -14.71
N GLU A 116 4.72 -14.91 -16.01
CA GLU A 116 5.01 -13.68 -16.73
C GLU A 116 4.12 -13.57 -17.98
N PHE A 117 3.54 -12.42 -18.19
CA PHE A 117 2.63 -12.17 -19.33
C PHE A 117 3.39 -11.53 -20.48
N SER A 118 4.11 -12.32 -21.25
CA SER A 118 5.01 -11.87 -22.33
C SER A 118 4.44 -12.05 -23.75
N SER A 119 3.43 -12.90 -23.92
CA SER A 119 2.77 -13.15 -25.22
C SER A 119 1.32 -13.56 -25.09
N ILE A 120 0.57 -13.48 -26.20
CA ILE A 120 -0.78 -14.03 -26.34
C ILE A 120 -0.80 -14.81 -27.66
N GLU A 121 -0.98 -16.12 -27.60
CA GLU A 121 -1.00 -17.00 -28.76
C GLU A 121 -2.38 -17.62 -29.00
N GLU A 122 -3.23 -17.62 -27.98
CA GLU A 122 -4.59 -18.15 -27.99
C GLU A 122 -5.50 -17.35 -27.04
N ASN A 123 -6.82 -17.59 -27.11
CA ASN A 123 -7.76 -17.11 -26.10
C ASN A 123 -7.65 -18.01 -24.87
N TRP A 124 -7.50 -17.44 -23.67
CA TRP A 124 -7.41 -18.24 -22.43
C TRP A 124 -7.99 -17.52 -21.23
N VAL A 125 -8.35 -18.28 -20.22
CA VAL A 125 -8.75 -17.78 -18.89
C VAL A 125 -7.86 -18.37 -17.80
N GLY A 126 -7.50 -17.56 -16.82
CA GLY A 126 -6.83 -18.01 -15.62
C GLY A 126 -7.80 -18.74 -14.71
N ILE A 127 -7.41 -19.93 -14.26
CA ILE A 127 -8.19 -20.75 -13.35
C ILE A 127 -7.36 -21.14 -12.12
N SER A 128 -8.05 -21.31 -10.99
CA SER A 128 -7.46 -21.87 -9.77
C SER A 128 -8.44 -22.80 -9.08
N GLN A 129 -7.92 -23.87 -8.46
CA GLN A 129 -8.75 -24.79 -7.70
C GLN A 129 -9.23 -24.14 -6.41
N VAL A 130 -10.54 -24.23 -6.13
CA VAL A 130 -11.16 -23.70 -4.92
C VAL A 130 -11.86 -24.80 -4.13
N THR A 131 -11.96 -24.63 -2.82
CA THR A 131 -12.69 -25.57 -1.96
C THR A 131 -14.21 -25.48 -2.19
N ASN A 132 -14.93 -26.54 -1.84
CA ASN A 132 -16.39 -26.54 -1.93
C ASN A 132 -17.07 -25.42 -1.12
N THR A 133 -16.45 -25.02 -0.01
CA THR A 133 -16.96 -23.95 0.85
C THR A 133 -16.71 -22.56 0.27
N GLU A 134 -15.70 -22.39 -0.56
CA GLU A 134 -15.35 -21.10 -1.19
C GLU A 134 -15.97 -20.96 -2.58
N SER A 135 -16.32 -22.06 -3.24
CA SER A 135 -16.79 -22.09 -4.64
C SER A 135 -18.00 -21.18 -4.93
N HIS A 136 -18.88 -20.94 -3.95
CA HIS A 136 -20.06 -20.09 -4.12
C HIS A 136 -19.73 -18.58 -4.21
N GLU A 137 -18.52 -18.17 -3.82
CA GLU A 137 -18.08 -16.77 -3.86
C GLU A 137 -17.61 -16.36 -5.25
N TYR A 138 -17.23 -17.34 -6.09
CA TYR A 138 -16.57 -17.12 -7.37
C TYR A 138 -17.40 -17.58 -8.57
N CYS A 139 -17.05 -17.04 -9.75
CA CYS A 139 -17.47 -17.64 -11.01
C CYS A 139 -16.66 -18.89 -11.27
N LEU A 140 -17.33 -20.00 -11.53
CA LEU A 140 -16.71 -21.30 -11.77
C LEU A 140 -16.62 -21.58 -13.26
N VAL A 141 -15.60 -22.39 -13.63
CA VAL A 141 -15.34 -22.82 -15.00
C VAL A 141 -15.53 -24.32 -15.10
N LYS A 142 -16.34 -24.76 -16.04
CA LYS A 142 -16.46 -26.17 -16.45
C LYS A 142 -15.67 -26.38 -17.72
N SER A 143 -14.93 -27.47 -17.78
CA SER A 143 -14.12 -27.79 -18.95
C SER A 143 -14.62 -28.99 -19.70
N LYS A 144 -14.39 -28.99 -21.01
CA LYS A 144 -14.57 -30.12 -21.90
C LYS A 144 -13.40 -30.21 -22.87
N LYS A 145 -12.72 -31.34 -22.88
CA LYS A 145 -11.52 -31.59 -23.73
C LYS A 145 -10.39 -30.54 -23.54
N GLY A 146 -10.23 -30.00 -22.32
CA GLY A 146 -9.18 -29.02 -22.02
C GLY A 146 -9.56 -27.55 -22.31
N LEU A 147 -10.71 -27.29 -22.92
CA LEU A 147 -11.23 -25.96 -23.20
C LEU A 147 -12.36 -25.59 -22.23
N VAL A 148 -12.67 -24.31 -22.13
CA VAL A 148 -13.83 -23.81 -21.38
C VAL A 148 -15.12 -24.25 -22.07
N ASP A 149 -15.99 -24.95 -21.33
CA ASP A 149 -17.31 -25.37 -21.77
C ASP A 149 -18.40 -24.41 -21.28
N GLU A 150 -18.28 -23.98 -20.01
CA GLU A 150 -19.30 -23.14 -19.37
C GLU A 150 -18.72 -22.31 -18.21
N PHE A 151 -19.19 -21.07 -18.06
CA PHE A 151 -19.05 -20.25 -16.86
C PHE A 151 -20.34 -20.28 -16.06
N PHE A 152 -20.27 -20.64 -14.77
CA PHE A 152 -21.45 -20.76 -13.92
C PHE A 152 -21.19 -20.30 -12.47
N TYR A 153 -22.26 -20.10 -11.73
CA TYR A 153 -22.20 -19.78 -10.29
C TYR A 153 -22.89 -20.88 -9.49
N GLY A 154 -22.30 -21.30 -8.39
CA GLY A 154 -22.89 -22.32 -7.52
C GLY A 154 -21.89 -22.99 -6.61
N ARG A 155 -22.33 -24.03 -5.88
CA ARG A 155 -21.43 -24.86 -5.09
C ARG A 155 -21.04 -26.08 -5.90
N ASN A 156 -19.76 -26.35 -5.99
CA ASN A 156 -19.26 -27.55 -6.66
C ASN A 156 -18.03 -28.08 -5.91
N LYS A 157 -17.95 -29.41 -5.80
CA LYS A 157 -16.75 -30.12 -5.35
C LYS A 157 -15.78 -30.21 -6.52
N ASN A 158 -14.51 -29.90 -6.32
CA ASN A 158 -13.47 -29.93 -7.36
C ASN A 158 -13.73 -28.94 -8.52
N ALA A 159 -14.20 -27.73 -8.20
CA ALA A 159 -14.40 -26.68 -9.18
C ALA A 159 -13.14 -25.84 -9.37
N TYR A 160 -12.97 -25.37 -10.60
CA TYR A 160 -12.04 -24.32 -10.92
C TYR A 160 -12.76 -22.96 -10.90
N ALA A 161 -12.24 -22.02 -10.14
CA ALA A 161 -12.70 -20.63 -10.19
C ALA A 161 -11.99 -19.87 -11.31
N PHE A 162 -12.72 -19.00 -11.99
CA PHE A 162 -12.13 -17.98 -12.85
C PHE A 162 -11.45 -16.92 -11.95
N THR A 163 -10.16 -16.72 -12.12
CA THR A 163 -9.35 -15.86 -11.26
C THR A 163 -9.53 -14.37 -11.52
N GLY A 164 -10.27 -14.01 -12.57
CA GLY A 164 -10.42 -12.61 -12.98
C GLY A 164 -9.36 -12.12 -13.96
N ILE A 165 -8.48 -13.04 -14.46
CA ILE A 165 -7.49 -12.72 -15.48
C ILE A 165 -7.74 -13.55 -16.74
N ALA A 166 -7.62 -12.94 -17.92
CA ALA A 166 -7.77 -13.62 -19.20
C ALA A 166 -6.93 -12.97 -20.30
N GLY A 167 -6.46 -13.79 -21.24
CA GLY A 167 -5.84 -13.36 -22.48
C GLY A 167 -6.82 -13.48 -23.64
N VAL A 168 -6.93 -12.42 -24.41
CA VAL A 168 -7.87 -12.28 -25.53
C VAL A 168 -7.08 -12.03 -26.81
N LEU A 169 -6.99 -13.04 -27.67
CA LEU A 169 -6.42 -12.94 -29.01
C LEU A 169 -7.43 -12.35 -29.97
N ASP A 170 -8.66 -12.89 -29.95
CA ASP A 170 -9.75 -12.50 -30.85
C ASP A 170 -10.55 -11.31 -30.29
N TYR A 171 -9.85 -10.19 -30.05
CA TYR A 171 -10.40 -9.03 -29.38
C TYR A 171 -11.67 -8.46 -30.04
N LYS A 172 -11.81 -8.51 -31.37
CA LYS A 172 -12.99 -8.01 -32.06
C LYS A 172 -14.25 -8.81 -31.71
N GLN A 173 -14.11 -10.14 -31.62
CA GLN A 173 -15.20 -11.02 -31.23
C GLN A 173 -15.55 -10.81 -29.76
N PHE A 174 -14.54 -10.69 -28.88
CA PHE A 174 -14.70 -10.37 -27.48
C PHE A 174 -15.51 -9.06 -27.27
N TRP A 175 -15.12 -7.97 -27.95
CA TRP A 175 -15.81 -6.69 -27.82
C TRP A 175 -17.26 -6.77 -28.33
N SER A 176 -17.49 -7.48 -29.43
CA SER A 176 -18.86 -7.72 -29.93
C SER A 176 -19.75 -8.40 -28.88
N GLY A 177 -19.25 -9.46 -28.24
CA GLY A 177 -19.95 -10.16 -27.17
C GLY A 177 -20.15 -9.29 -25.92
N LEU A 178 -19.13 -8.59 -25.49
CA LEU A 178 -19.20 -7.75 -24.30
C LEU A 178 -20.21 -6.60 -24.42
N ARG A 179 -20.31 -5.96 -25.61
CA ARG A 179 -21.32 -4.91 -25.88
C ARG A 179 -22.76 -5.42 -25.83
N GLN A 180 -22.98 -6.69 -26.17
CA GLN A 180 -24.31 -7.33 -26.17
C GLN A 180 -24.65 -7.93 -24.80
N GLY A 181 -23.73 -7.85 -23.84
CA GLY A 181 -23.85 -8.50 -22.54
C GLY A 181 -24.99 -7.99 -21.68
N ASN A 182 -25.48 -8.86 -20.82
CA ASN A 182 -26.57 -8.59 -19.90
C ASN A 182 -26.05 -8.17 -18.51
N ILE A 183 -26.88 -7.41 -17.78
CA ILE A 183 -26.62 -7.09 -16.38
C ILE A 183 -26.99 -8.32 -15.53
N ILE A 184 -25.96 -8.98 -14.94
CA ILE A 184 -26.12 -10.12 -14.06
C ILE A 184 -25.79 -9.67 -12.62
N ARG A 185 -26.64 -9.97 -11.64
CA ARG A 185 -26.45 -9.55 -10.23
C ARG A 185 -26.24 -8.04 -10.09
N ARG A 186 -26.89 -7.23 -10.92
CA ARG A 186 -26.78 -5.76 -11.02
C ARG A 186 -25.44 -5.23 -11.61
N GLU A 187 -24.57 -6.10 -12.11
CA GLU A 187 -23.27 -5.74 -12.68
C GLU A 187 -23.16 -6.16 -14.15
N HIS A 188 -22.44 -5.38 -14.93
CA HIS A 188 -21.99 -5.77 -16.25
C HIS A 188 -20.76 -6.67 -16.11
N GLN A 189 -20.87 -7.93 -16.56
CA GLN A 189 -19.83 -8.94 -16.36
C GLN A 189 -18.91 -9.04 -17.57
N VAL A 190 -17.63 -9.37 -17.35
CA VAL A 190 -16.67 -9.66 -18.45
C VAL A 190 -16.97 -10.97 -19.17
N LEU A 191 -17.79 -11.82 -18.55
CA LEU A 191 -18.08 -13.17 -19.03
C LEU A 191 -18.78 -13.19 -20.38
N ASP A 192 -19.55 -12.16 -20.74
CA ASP A 192 -20.26 -12.14 -22.03
C ASP A 192 -19.27 -11.94 -23.20
N GLY A 193 -18.19 -11.19 -22.97
CA GLY A 193 -17.08 -11.13 -23.91
C GLY A 193 -16.34 -12.45 -24.04
N LEU A 194 -16.07 -13.14 -22.93
CA LEU A 194 -15.38 -14.42 -22.93
C LEU A 194 -16.23 -15.54 -23.56
N ARG A 195 -17.55 -15.55 -23.34
CA ARG A 195 -18.49 -16.51 -23.96
C ARG A 195 -18.62 -16.34 -25.46
N ALA A 196 -18.30 -15.19 -25.99
CA ALA A 196 -18.33 -14.93 -27.42
C ALA A 196 -17.11 -15.50 -28.15
N LEU A 197 -16.05 -15.85 -27.44
CA LEU A 197 -14.83 -16.40 -28.01
C LEU A 197 -14.96 -17.91 -28.31
N ASP A 198 -14.32 -18.33 -29.37
CA ASP A 198 -14.15 -19.75 -29.71
C ASP A 198 -12.88 -20.30 -29.04
N ASP A 199 -12.86 -21.60 -28.73
CA ASP A 199 -11.69 -22.36 -28.29
C ASP A 199 -10.87 -21.70 -27.13
N VAL A 200 -11.54 -21.31 -26.06
CA VAL A 200 -10.90 -20.66 -24.91
C VAL A 200 -10.15 -21.70 -24.06
N GLY A 201 -8.84 -21.57 -24.01
CA GLY A 201 -7.96 -22.39 -23.15
C GLY A 201 -8.09 -22.07 -21.66
N MET A 202 -7.55 -22.96 -20.82
CA MET A 202 -7.52 -22.78 -19.36
C MET A 202 -6.09 -22.77 -18.86
N PHE A 203 -5.70 -21.69 -18.19
CA PHE A 203 -4.38 -21.53 -17.60
C PHE A 203 -4.46 -21.71 -16.09
N ASN A 204 -3.98 -22.83 -15.57
CA ASN A 204 -3.99 -23.09 -14.14
C ASN A 204 -2.86 -22.31 -13.46
N MET A 205 -3.19 -21.54 -12.43
CA MET A 205 -2.24 -20.70 -11.70
C MET A 205 -2.54 -20.67 -10.20
N THR A 206 -1.52 -20.47 -9.41
CA THR A 206 -1.70 -20.13 -7.99
C THR A 206 -2.25 -18.72 -7.90
N TRP A 207 -3.47 -18.61 -7.43
CA TRP A 207 -4.19 -17.35 -7.29
C TRP A 207 -4.21 -16.89 -5.85
N LEU A 208 -3.75 -15.67 -5.65
CA LEU A 208 -3.70 -14.96 -4.37
C LEU A 208 -4.69 -13.79 -4.43
N ASP A 209 -5.91 -14.04 -3.95
CA ASP A 209 -7.01 -13.08 -3.95
C ASP A 209 -6.83 -12.04 -2.81
N THR A 210 -7.08 -10.75 -3.10
CA THR A 210 -7.12 -9.68 -2.11
C THR A 210 -8.47 -8.96 -2.06
N GLY A 211 -9.49 -9.49 -2.72
CA GLY A 211 -10.80 -8.86 -2.91
C GLY A 211 -11.67 -8.80 -1.65
N ASN A 212 -11.41 -9.62 -0.63
CA ASN A 212 -12.08 -9.57 0.67
C ASN A 212 -11.08 -9.72 1.82
N VAL A 213 -11.50 -9.39 3.06
CA VAL A 213 -10.61 -9.37 4.24
C VAL A 213 -9.95 -10.72 4.51
N LYS A 214 -10.72 -11.83 4.41
CA LYS A 214 -10.20 -13.19 4.66
C LYS A 214 -9.15 -13.58 3.62
N ALA A 215 -9.44 -13.35 2.34
CA ALA A 215 -8.53 -13.64 1.24
C ALA A 215 -7.27 -12.77 1.32
N TYR A 216 -7.41 -11.48 1.62
CA TYR A 216 -6.29 -10.57 1.81
C TYR A 216 -5.35 -11.02 2.93
N ASN A 217 -5.87 -11.41 4.10
CA ASN A 217 -5.05 -11.91 5.21
C ASN A 217 -4.33 -13.22 4.83
N LYS A 218 -4.99 -14.11 4.07
CA LYS A 218 -4.37 -15.34 3.53
C LYS A 218 -3.24 -14.99 2.56
N THR A 219 -3.47 -14.05 1.65
CA THR A 219 -2.44 -13.57 0.71
C THR A 219 -1.25 -12.95 1.44
N LYS A 220 -1.47 -12.11 2.45
CA LYS A 220 -0.38 -11.55 3.27
C LYS A 220 0.47 -12.65 3.92
N SER A 221 -0.13 -13.71 4.43
CA SER A 221 0.61 -14.81 5.06
C SER A 221 1.44 -15.65 4.07
N TYR A 222 1.18 -15.56 2.77
CA TYR A 222 1.96 -16.23 1.72
C TYR A 222 3.30 -15.53 1.46
N TYR A 223 3.36 -14.22 1.67
CA TYR A 223 4.57 -13.43 1.46
C TYR A 223 5.44 -13.37 2.75
N PRO A 224 6.75 -13.14 2.62
CA PRO A 224 7.61 -12.91 3.79
C PRO A 224 7.10 -11.78 4.65
N ASN A 225 7.44 -11.82 5.94
CA ASN A 225 7.07 -10.78 6.89
C ASN A 225 7.47 -9.39 6.40
N ASP A 226 6.58 -8.43 6.61
CA ASP A 226 6.80 -7.04 6.28
C ASP A 226 8.03 -6.49 7.01
N LEU A 227 8.85 -5.71 6.31
CA LEU A 227 10.01 -5.03 6.88
C LEU A 227 9.61 -3.90 7.85
N VAL A 228 8.36 -3.47 7.77
CA VAL A 228 7.80 -2.34 8.49
C VAL A 228 6.62 -2.79 9.34
N VAL A 229 6.58 -2.35 10.59
CA VAL A 229 5.43 -2.61 11.48
C VAL A 229 4.21 -1.86 10.97
N GLU A 230 3.09 -2.58 10.81
CA GLU A 230 1.80 -1.99 10.42
C GLU A 230 1.31 -1.00 11.50
N LYS A 231 0.77 0.11 11.03
CA LYS A 231 0.09 1.13 11.84
C LYS A 231 -1.33 1.33 11.30
N ASP A 232 -2.27 1.67 12.15
CA ASP A 232 -3.67 1.81 11.76
C ASP A 232 -3.93 2.99 10.81
N ASP A 233 -3.11 4.03 10.88
CA ASP A 233 -3.28 5.30 10.17
C ASP A 233 -2.19 5.64 9.15
N GLU A 234 -1.18 4.76 8.99
CA GLU A 234 -0.03 4.96 8.11
C GLU A 234 0.32 3.67 7.37
N VAL A 235 0.59 3.78 6.08
CA VAL A 235 1.12 2.68 5.26
C VAL A 235 2.44 3.10 4.64
N ILE A 236 3.43 2.21 4.67
CA ILE A 236 4.75 2.43 4.08
C ILE A 236 4.97 1.38 2.99
N TYR A 237 5.31 1.87 1.80
CA TYR A 237 5.76 1.00 0.70
C TYR A 237 7.25 1.20 0.46
N ILE A 238 7.91 0.10 0.08
CA ILE A 238 9.26 0.09 -0.47
C ILE A 238 9.14 -0.53 -1.86
N ASP A 239 9.11 0.30 -2.88
CA ASP A 239 8.78 -0.13 -4.24
C ASP A 239 9.54 0.68 -5.29
N ASN A 240 10.10 -0.02 -6.28
CA ASN A 240 10.82 0.55 -7.44
C ASN A 240 11.84 1.66 -7.07
N GLY A 241 12.59 1.45 -5.97
CA GLY A 241 13.60 2.40 -5.49
C GLY A 241 13.04 3.63 -4.76
N TRP A 242 11.78 3.58 -4.37
CA TRP A 242 11.11 4.59 -3.58
C TRP A 242 10.64 4.04 -2.23
N VAL A 243 10.69 4.87 -1.20
CA VAL A 243 9.88 4.72 0.01
C VAL A 243 8.69 5.63 -0.14
N VAL A 244 7.49 5.08 -0.11
CA VAL A 244 6.24 5.85 -0.21
C VAL A 244 5.50 5.74 1.10
N LYS A 245 5.05 6.86 1.63
CA LYS A 245 4.25 6.93 2.86
C LYS A 245 2.85 7.45 2.55
N TYR A 246 1.85 6.65 2.91
CA TYR A 246 0.44 7.04 2.89
C TYR A 246 -0.02 7.31 4.32
N PHE A 247 -0.80 8.37 4.51
CA PHE A 247 -1.47 8.71 5.77
C PHE A 247 -2.97 8.79 5.55
N GLN A 248 -3.75 8.20 6.45
CA GLN A 248 -5.20 8.34 6.42
C GLN A 248 -5.63 9.79 6.62
N ASN A 249 -4.91 10.54 7.45
CA ASN A 249 -5.08 11.98 7.65
C ASN A 249 -4.14 12.77 6.74
N ALA A 250 -4.71 13.49 5.76
CA ALA A 250 -3.96 14.34 4.82
C ALA A 250 -3.17 15.46 5.53
N GLU A 251 -3.75 16.09 6.55
CA GLU A 251 -3.06 17.12 7.31
C GLU A 251 -1.75 16.59 7.92
N LYS A 252 -1.78 15.36 8.44
CA LYS A 252 -0.58 14.70 8.98
C LYS A 252 0.48 14.51 7.89
N ALA A 253 0.10 14.11 6.67
CA ALA A 253 1.02 13.98 5.55
C ALA A 253 1.67 15.32 5.20
N GLN A 254 0.86 16.39 5.07
CA GLN A 254 1.31 17.73 4.73
C GLN A 254 2.25 18.33 5.81
N LEU A 255 1.95 18.12 7.09
CA LEU A 255 2.84 18.54 8.18
C LEU A 255 4.19 17.78 8.14
N ARG A 256 4.18 16.49 7.75
CA ARG A 256 5.43 15.71 7.56
C ARG A 256 6.24 16.23 6.38
N ILE A 257 5.61 16.56 5.25
CA ILE A 257 6.28 17.17 4.09
C ILE A 257 6.92 18.49 4.52
N LYS A 258 6.16 19.38 5.14
CA LYS A 258 6.68 20.66 5.64
C LYS A 258 7.84 20.48 6.63
N ARG A 259 7.77 19.50 7.51
CA ARG A 259 8.88 19.22 8.45
C ARG A 259 10.14 18.74 7.73
N ALA A 260 10.01 18.01 6.62
CA ALA A 260 11.17 17.59 5.84
C ALA A 260 11.95 18.78 5.28
N ASP A 261 11.26 19.85 4.89
CA ASP A 261 11.90 21.11 4.43
C ASP A 261 12.75 21.76 5.53
N GLU A 262 12.34 21.63 6.79
CA GLU A 262 13.11 22.09 7.95
C GLU A 262 14.33 21.19 8.26
N LEU A 263 14.32 19.95 7.76
CA LEU A 263 15.35 18.93 7.98
C LEU A 263 16.25 18.72 6.77
N VAL A 264 16.35 19.68 5.86
CA VAL A 264 17.25 19.61 4.69
C VAL A 264 18.68 19.27 5.12
N GLY A 265 19.27 18.26 4.46
CA GLY A 265 20.59 17.73 4.79
C GLY A 265 20.63 16.71 5.94
N CYS A 266 19.48 16.50 6.64
CA CYS A 266 19.31 15.50 7.68
C CYS A 266 18.36 14.38 7.20
N ALA A 267 17.16 14.74 6.79
CA ALA A 267 16.16 13.83 6.23
C ALA A 267 16.34 13.68 4.70
N PRO A 268 15.79 12.61 4.10
CA PRO A 268 15.74 12.48 2.66
C PRO A 268 14.91 13.59 2.01
N GLU A 269 15.26 13.95 0.76
CA GLU A 269 14.45 14.85 -0.06
C GLU A 269 13.09 14.22 -0.35
N VAL A 270 12.02 14.96 -0.04
CA VAL A 270 10.64 14.49 -0.13
C VAL A 270 9.97 15.02 -1.39
N PHE A 271 9.19 14.15 -2.03
CA PHE A 271 8.34 14.48 -3.17
C PHE A 271 6.88 14.16 -2.82
N GLU A 272 6.02 15.16 -2.90
CA GLU A 272 4.59 14.96 -2.77
C GLU A 272 4.05 14.14 -3.94
N ILE A 273 3.17 13.18 -3.65
CA ILE A 273 2.45 12.39 -4.64
C ILE A 273 1.00 12.91 -4.76
N ASN A 274 0.36 13.08 -3.62
CA ASN A 274 -0.95 13.72 -3.45
C ASN A 274 -1.13 14.12 -1.98
N ASP A 275 -2.28 14.69 -1.61
CA ASP A 275 -2.56 15.20 -0.26
C ASP A 275 -2.25 14.19 0.87
N ASN A 276 -2.43 12.91 0.61
CA ASN A 276 -2.26 11.83 1.59
C ASN A 276 -0.94 11.06 1.46
N MET A 277 -0.16 11.31 0.39
CA MET A 277 1.03 10.52 0.07
C MET A 277 2.22 11.39 -0.28
N PHE A 278 3.37 10.99 0.22
CA PHE A 278 4.65 11.48 -0.25
C PHE A 278 5.66 10.34 -0.40
N CYS A 279 6.74 10.59 -1.13
CA CYS A 279 7.82 9.63 -1.28
C CYS A 279 9.19 10.28 -1.18
N TYR A 280 10.17 9.43 -0.96
CA TYR A 280 11.58 9.77 -1.07
C TYR A 280 12.37 8.59 -1.64
N ARG A 281 13.56 8.84 -2.17
CA ARG A 281 14.40 7.76 -2.71
C ARG A 281 14.82 6.81 -1.61
N TYR A 282 14.65 5.50 -1.86
CA TYR A 282 15.19 4.47 -0.98
C TYR A 282 16.71 4.63 -0.89
N GLN A 283 17.21 4.64 0.33
CA GLN A 283 18.64 4.69 0.62
C GLN A 283 19.08 3.39 1.26
N GLU A 284 20.11 2.79 0.70
CA GLU A 284 20.71 1.63 1.32
C GLU A 284 21.48 2.05 2.57
N GLY A 285 21.20 1.41 3.69
CA GLY A 285 21.82 1.72 4.97
C GLY A 285 21.40 0.69 6.03
N LYS A 286 22.14 0.67 7.13
CA LYS A 286 21.83 -0.17 8.30
C LYS A 286 21.25 0.69 9.40
N ARG A 287 20.19 0.23 10.04
CA ARG A 287 19.65 0.94 11.21
C ARG A 287 20.72 0.99 12.32
N LEU A 288 20.82 2.12 12.98
CA LEU A 288 21.80 2.29 14.08
C LEU A 288 21.56 1.28 15.20
N SER A 289 20.29 0.88 15.45
CA SER A 289 19.95 -0.18 16.40
C SER A 289 20.55 -1.54 16.06
N ASP A 290 20.77 -1.84 14.78
CA ASP A 290 21.27 -3.16 14.35
C ASP A 290 22.81 -3.26 14.35
N ILE A 291 23.48 -2.11 14.41
CA ILE A 291 24.95 -2.03 14.31
C ILE A 291 25.57 -1.29 15.49
N TYR A 292 24.85 -1.18 16.59
CA TYR A 292 25.24 -0.40 17.75
C TYR A 292 26.59 -0.90 18.34
N ASP A 293 27.52 0.03 18.48
CA ASP A 293 28.72 -0.05 19.30
C ASP A 293 29.11 1.37 19.79
N ASP A 294 30.08 1.46 20.72
CA ASP A 294 30.47 2.75 21.31
C ASP A 294 31.01 3.74 20.30
N ASN A 295 31.73 3.27 19.26
CA ASN A 295 32.26 4.13 18.20
C ASN A 295 31.13 4.64 17.29
N LYS A 296 30.17 3.78 16.92
CA LYS A 296 29.02 4.16 16.13
C LYS A 296 28.16 5.17 16.88
N LEU A 297 27.93 4.96 18.18
CA LEU A 297 27.22 5.93 19.01
C LEU A 297 27.93 7.27 19.05
N LYS A 298 29.25 7.26 19.27
CA LYS A 298 30.05 8.49 19.28
C LYS A 298 29.96 9.25 17.94
N ASN A 299 30.11 8.54 16.84
CA ASN A 299 30.02 9.15 15.50
C ASN A 299 28.63 9.72 15.24
N PHE A 300 27.58 8.99 15.61
CA PHE A 300 26.22 9.49 15.53
C PHE A 300 26.01 10.76 16.38
N LEU A 301 26.51 10.79 17.61
CA LEU A 301 26.35 11.97 18.48
C LEU A 301 27.09 13.21 17.90
N LEU A 302 28.23 13.01 17.24
CA LEU A 302 28.93 14.10 16.55
C LEU A 302 28.15 14.58 15.32
N ASP A 303 27.61 13.67 14.50
CA ASP A 303 26.78 14.02 13.35
C ASP A 303 25.47 14.72 13.79
N TYR A 304 24.86 14.24 14.88
CA TYR A 304 23.68 14.87 15.48
C TYR A 304 23.99 16.29 15.95
N GLU A 305 25.12 16.50 16.64
CA GLU A 305 25.51 17.83 17.14
C GLU A 305 25.72 18.79 15.96
N ASP A 306 26.39 18.36 14.91
CA ASP A 306 26.63 19.17 13.71
C ASP A 306 25.32 19.53 12.97
N LYS A 307 24.47 18.55 12.73
CA LYS A 307 23.26 18.72 11.90
C LYS A 307 22.07 19.36 12.64
N PHE A 308 21.87 19.02 13.91
CA PHE A 308 20.66 19.41 14.65
C PHE A 308 20.90 20.54 15.65
N ARG A 309 22.07 20.59 16.29
CA ARG A 309 22.34 21.56 17.34
C ARG A 309 22.87 22.90 16.79
N GLN A 310 22.16 23.45 15.83
CA GLN A 310 22.45 24.78 15.30
C GLN A 310 21.84 25.84 16.22
N ASN A 311 22.69 26.73 16.77
CA ASN A 311 22.30 27.73 17.79
C ASN A 311 21.60 28.99 17.23
N ASN A 312 20.99 28.91 16.04
CA ASN A 312 20.45 30.05 15.32
C ASN A 312 18.96 30.31 15.54
N PHE A 313 18.33 29.55 16.43
CA PHE A 313 16.91 29.67 16.71
C PHE A 313 16.68 30.48 17.99
N GLU A 314 15.73 31.42 17.94
CA GLU A 314 15.33 32.21 19.09
C GLU A 314 14.45 31.41 20.05
N LYS A 315 14.62 31.68 21.36
CA LYS A 315 13.74 31.15 22.40
C LYS A 315 12.66 32.17 22.72
N ASP A 316 11.65 32.23 21.89
CA ASP A 316 10.49 33.05 22.13
C ASP A 316 9.45 32.36 23.02
N GLU A 317 8.36 33.05 23.31
CA GLU A 317 7.25 32.49 24.11
C GLU A 317 6.55 31.32 23.41
N SER A 318 6.49 31.32 22.07
CA SER A 318 5.93 30.24 21.30
C SER A 318 6.75 28.96 21.48
N PHE A 319 8.07 29.04 21.39
CA PHE A 319 8.98 27.92 21.66
C PHE A 319 8.78 27.36 23.08
N LEU A 320 8.66 28.21 24.09
CA LEU A 320 8.43 27.78 25.46
C LEU A 320 7.07 27.09 25.65
N GLN A 321 6.03 27.53 24.95
CA GLN A 321 4.73 26.89 24.94
C GLN A 321 4.79 25.49 24.27
N ASP A 322 5.50 25.37 23.17
CA ASP A 322 5.66 24.10 22.48
C ASP A 322 6.49 23.10 23.29
N CYS A 323 7.52 23.55 23.99
CA CYS A 323 8.23 22.75 24.99
C CYS A 323 7.28 22.24 26.08
N ASN A 324 6.39 23.09 26.59
CA ASN A 324 5.40 22.68 27.59
C ASN A 324 4.40 21.65 27.06
N LYS A 325 3.87 21.88 25.83
CA LYS A 325 2.99 20.90 25.15
C LYS A 325 3.70 19.55 24.98
N MET A 326 4.96 19.58 24.56
CA MET A 326 5.72 18.36 24.30
C MET A 326 6.10 17.64 25.60
N TYR A 327 6.74 18.30 26.55
CA TYR A 327 7.23 17.67 27.77
C TYR A 327 6.08 17.30 28.70
N ARG A 328 5.31 18.27 29.14
CA ARG A 328 4.23 18.05 30.09
C ARG A 328 2.98 17.49 29.43
N GLY A 329 2.45 18.17 28.41
CA GLY A 329 1.18 17.80 27.78
C GLY A 329 1.17 16.41 27.18
N LYS A 330 2.22 16.05 26.40
CA LYS A 330 2.34 14.72 25.80
C LYS A 330 2.56 13.64 26.84
N THR A 331 3.32 13.90 27.91
CA THR A 331 3.54 12.98 29.02
C THR A 331 2.22 12.66 29.71
N TYR A 332 1.47 13.67 30.15
CA TYR A 332 0.17 13.46 30.78
C TYR A 332 -0.81 12.71 29.86
N LYS A 333 -0.91 13.12 28.58
CA LYS A 333 -1.79 12.44 27.60
C LYS A 333 -1.48 10.94 27.46
N ARG A 334 -0.20 10.54 27.62
CA ARG A 334 0.21 9.13 27.51
C ARG A 334 0.00 8.37 28.82
N ILE A 335 0.09 9.03 29.97
CA ILE A 335 0.02 8.37 31.28
C ILE A 335 -1.43 8.26 31.77
N ILE A 336 -2.29 9.25 31.47
CA ILE A 336 -3.71 9.25 31.89
C ILE A 336 -4.44 7.91 31.66
N PRO A 337 -4.28 7.23 30.52
CA PRO A 337 -4.92 5.91 30.32
C PRO A 337 -4.46 4.80 31.27
N PHE A 338 -3.33 4.98 31.95
CA PHE A 338 -2.79 4.01 32.92
C PHE A 338 -3.09 4.41 34.37
N MET A 339 -3.46 5.68 34.62
CA MET A 339 -3.98 6.11 35.92
C MET A 339 -5.29 5.37 36.18
N ASP A 340 -5.54 4.95 37.38
CA ASP A 340 -6.70 4.14 37.79
C ASP A 340 -6.70 2.68 37.29
N THR A 341 -5.60 2.19 36.70
CA THR A 341 -5.44 0.77 36.40
C THR A 341 -4.69 0.05 37.51
N PRO A 342 -4.72 -1.31 37.58
CA PRO A 342 -3.91 -2.06 38.53
C PRO A 342 -2.39 -1.78 38.44
N LEU A 343 -1.91 -1.26 37.32
CA LEU A 343 -0.51 -0.86 37.11
C LEU A 343 -0.14 0.41 37.87
N ASP A 344 -1.09 1.28 38.18
CA ASP A 344 -0.87 2.51 38.97
C ASP A 344 -0.57 2.19 40.46
N ASN A 345 -0.99 1.01 40.94
CA ASN A 345 -0.82 0.58 42.31
C ASN A 345 0.41 -0.31 42.50
N VAL A 346 1.35 -0.35 41.58
CA VAL A 346 2.59 -1.12 41.71
C VAL A 346 3.54 -0.39 42.69
N GLU A 347 3.75 -0.97 43.84
CA GLU A 347 4.65 -0.40 44.89
C GLU A 347 6.10 -0.88 44.76
N VAL A 348 6.34 -1.99 44.08
CA VAL A 348 7.66 -2.62 43.97
C VAL A 348 7.91 -3.12 42.55
N ILE A 349 9.02 -2.70 41.94
CA ILE A 349 9.50 -3.19 40.64
C ILE A 349 10.90 -3.75 40.84
N ASN A 350 11.12 -5.03 40.48
CA ASN A 350 12.42 -5.72 40.66
C ASN A 350 13.02 -5.60 42.08
N GLY A 351 12.16 -5.64 43.10
CA GLY A 351 12.58 -5.52 44.50
C GLY A 351 12.84 -4.08 44.97
N ILE A 352 12.68 -3.10 44.14
CA ILE A 352 12.85 -1.66 44.43
C ILE A 352 11.48 -1.04 44.70
N LYS A 353 11.31 -0.37 45.82
CA LYS A 353 10.09 0.39 46.13
C LYS A 353 10.00 1.60 45.21
N VAL A 354 8.87 1.74 44.51
CA VAL A 354 8.60 2.84 43.58
C VAL A 354 7.41 3.69 44.04
N LYS A 355 7.41 4.97 43.68
CA LYS A 355 6.25 5.86 43.87
C LYS A 355 5.18 5.58 42.84
N PRO A 356 3.89 5.84 43.12
CA PRO A 356 2.84 5.88 42.13
C PRO A 356 3.18 6.82 40.96
N ILE A 357 2.65 6.51 39.76
CA ILE A 357 2.96 7.27 38.54
C ILE A 357 2.59 8.76 38.67
N ASN A 358 1.45 9.07 39.27
CA ASN A 358 1.01 10.43 39.54
C ASN A 358 2.02 11.22 40.36
N GLU A 359 2.53 10.66 41.45
CA GLU A 359 3.54 11.29 42.30
C GLU A 359 4.86 11.51 41.56
N LEU A 360 5.30 10.51 40.76
CA LEU A 360 6.50 10.62 39.95
C LEU A 360 6.42 11.76 38.94
N VAL A 361 5.24 11.99 38.32
CA VAL A 361 5.03 13.04 37.35
C VAL A 361 4.89 14.42 38.01
N GLU A 362 4.33 14.49 39.22
CA GLU A 362 4.25 15.72 40.01
C GLU A 362 5.64 16.15 40.53
N ASP A 363 6.54 15.23 40.80
CA ASP A 363 7.93 15.52 41.24
C ASP A 363 8.79 16.13 40.09
N ILE A 364 8.34 16.12 38.84
CA ILE A 364 9.09 16.68 37.71
C ILE A 364 9.03 18.20 37.69
N ASP A 365 10.18 18.86 37.74
CA ASP A 365 10.29 20.30 37.54
C ASP A 365 10.15 20.67 36.05
N TRP A 366 8.90 20.72 35.58
CA TRP A 366 8.53 21.06 34.21
C TRP A 366 9.03 22.44 33.77
N ASP A 367 9.07 23.41 34.69
CA ASP A 367 9.53 24.77 34.41
C ASP A 367 11.03 24.82 34.16
N SER A 368 11.82 24.09 34.96
CA SER A 368 13.25 23.98 34.73
C SER A 368 13.55 23.30 33.37
N LEU A 369 12.86 22.20 33.04
CA LEU A 369 13.02 21.53 31.75
C LEU A 369 12.73 22.48 30.58
N ARG A 370 11.60 23.20 30.62
CA ARG A 370 11.21 24.18 29.61
C ARG A 370 12.23 25.29 29.44
N LYS A 371 12.69 25.90 30.55
CA LYS A 371 13.65 27.00 30.54
C LYS A 371 15.04 26.58 30.04
N LYS A 372 15.46 25.33 30.32
CA LYS A 372 16.75 24.80 29.90
C LYS A 372 16.73 24.22 28.49
N ALA A 373 15.56 24.08 27.87
CA ALA A 373 15.45 23.60 26.50
C ALA A 373 16.28 24.43 25.53
N ILE A 374 16.89 23.82 24.55
CA ILE A 374 17.68 24.45 23.49
C ILE A 374 16.83 24.47 22.23
N ALA A 375 16.60 25.65 21.67
CA ALA A 375 15.97 25.81 20.37
C ALA A 375 16.92 25.26 19.29
N SER A 376 16.49 24.24 18.58
CA SER A 376 17.29 23.51 17.59
C SER A 376 16.39 22.89 16.53
N ARG A 377 16.98 22.38 15.45
CA ARG A 377 16.23 21.48 14.55
C ARG A 377 15.66 20.30 15.35
N PHE A 378 14.48 19.84 14.94
CA PHE A 378 13.76 18.84 15.70
C PHE A 378 13.20 17.74 14.82
N HIS A 379 13.69 16.51 15.02
CA HIS A 379 13.22 15.33 14.30
C HIS A 379 11.87 14.80 14.81
N GLY A 380 11.63 14.92 16.09
CA GLY A 380 10.38 14.51 16.75
C GLY A 380 10.28 13.03 17.13
N ASP A 381 11.15 12.16 16.61
CA ASP A 381 11.18 10.74 16.92
C ASP A 381 12.59 10.14 16.74
N MET A 382 13.56 10.75 17.42
CA MET A 382 14.96 10.40 17.35
C MET A 382 15.26 9.13 18.17
N GLN A 383 15.05 8.00 17.52
CA GLN A 383 15.39 6.68 18.09
C GLN A 383 16.28 5.91 17.12
N PRO A 384 17.12 4.97 17.59
CA PRO A 384 18.12 4.28 16.75
C PRO A 384 17.55 3.56 15.52
N GLU A 385 16.29 3.14 15.58
CA GLU A 385 15.57 2.52 14.46
C GLU A 385 15.28 3.50 13.31
N ASN A 386 15.18 4.79 13.62
CA ASN A 386 14.90 5.87 12.67
C ASN A 386 16.18 6.55 12.14
N ILE A 387 17.34 5.97 12.38
CA ILE A 387 18.64 6.45 11.95
C ILE A 387 19.32 5.40 11.07
N LEU A 388 19.56 5.73 9.82
CA LEU A 388 20.29 4.88 8.89
C LEU A 388 21.75 5.31 8.83
N ALA A 389 22.67 4.40 9.16
CA ALA A 389 24.08 4.58 8.87
C ALA A 389 24.32 4.20 7.39
N LEU A 390 24.77 5.17 6.62
CA LEU A 390 25.02 5.04 5.19
C LEU A 390 26.39 4.42 4.90
N PRO A 391 26.63 3.86 3.70
CA PRO A 391 27.90 3.27 3.33
C PRO A 391 29.10 4.24 3.34
N ASP A 392 28.85 5.54 3.13
CA ASP A 392 29.84 6.63 3.15
C ASP A 392 30.16 7.14 4.57
N ASN A 393 29.73 6.45 5.61
CA ASN A 393 29.80 6.82 7.02
C ASN A 393 28.95 8.04 7.43
N GLY A 394 28.05 8.51 6.58
CA GLY A 394 27.04 9.49 6.92
C GLY A 394 25.85 8.86 7.67
N TYR A 395 24.97 9.73 8.17
CA TYR A 395 23.70 9.32 8.77
C TYR A 395 22.54 10.01 8.08
N LEU A 396 21.46 9.24 7.85
CA LEU A 396 20.19 9.71 7.33
C LEU A 396 19.10 9.47 8.37
N TYR A 397 18.31 10.49 8.63
CA TYR A 397 17.28 10.47 9.66
C TYR A 397 15.91 10.31 8.99
N ILE A 398 15.25 9.18 9.26
CA ILE A 398 13.95 8.81 8.66
C ILE A 398 12.83 8.79 9.70
N ASP A 399 11.59 8.74 9.26
CA ASP A 399 10.38 8.67 10.12
C ASP A 399 10.24 9.83 11.12
N TRP A 400 10.61 11.03 10.69
CA TRP A 400 10.41 12.27 11.49
C TRP A 400 8.93 12.53 11.80
N ARG A 401 8.66 13.31 12.85
CA ARG A 401 7.29 13.67 13.27
C ARG A 401 6.93 15.12 12.89
N GLU A 402 5.63 15.35 12.76
CA GLU A 402 5.00 16.64 12.57
C GLU A 402 5.19 17.60 13.77
#